data_26a6cce30635b4a27b89993532c99504
#
_entry.id   26a6cce30635b4a27b89993532c99504
#
_cell.length_a   1.000
_cell.length_b   1.000
_cell.length_c   1.000
_cell.angle_alpha   90.00
_cell.angle_beta   90.00
_cell.angle_gamma   90.00
#
_symmetry.space_group_name_H-M   'P 1'
#
loop_
_entity.id
_entity.type
_entity.pdbx_description
1 polymer ?
#
loop_
_entity_poly.entity_id
_entity_poly.type
_entity_poly.pdbx_seq_one_letter_code
_entity_poly.pdbx_strand_id
1 'polypeptide(L)'
;MLDSGQIIADRYELLKQLGRGGFSEVWLAQDKLTDVKVAIKIYAPGMGLDDAGISLFTQEFSLVFDMNHTNLLHPTYYDCWERMPYLILPFCKNGSAFQYLTDNNRITETESWHLLHDVAEGLAYLHAKTPPVIHQDIKPDNILINDENKYMITDFGISARIRSTLRRNQGQESSGGTLAYMGPERFGPSPAPIMASDIWSLGATMYELLTGMPPYGDH
;
A
#
# COMPACT_ATOMS: atom_id res chain seq x y z
N MET A 1 13.15 7.32 -15.11
CA MET A 1 13.36 6.77 -13.76
C MET A 1 13.52 7.96 -12.85
N LEU A 2 12.88 7.97 -11.68
CA LEU A 2 13.02 9.07 -10.73
C LEU A 2 14.31 8.90 -9.93
N ASP A 3 14.95 10.02 -9.56
CA ASP A 3 16.23 10.01 -8.89
C ASP A 3 16.22 10.89 -7.63
N SER A 4 17.11 10.59 -6.69
CA SER A 4 17.31 11.42 -5.49
C SER A 4 17.76 12.84 -5.89
N GLY A 5 17.22 13.85 -5.23
CA GLY A 5 17.41 15.26 -5.54
C GLY A 5 16.45 15.82 -6.60
N GLN A 6 15.66 14.96 -7.28
CA GLN A 6 14.63 15.42 -8.21
C GLN A 6 13.49 16.12 -7.45
N ILE A 7 12.96 17.21 -8.04
CA ILE A 7 11.86 17.97 -7.45
C ILE A 7 10.58 17.66 -8.21
N ILE A 8 9.58 17.16 -7.50
CA ILE A 8 8.25 16.84 -8.03
C ILE A 8 7.33 18.04 -7.77
N ALA A 9 6.61 18.48 -8.82
CA ALA A 9 5.65 19.57 -8.76
C ALA A 9 6.20 20.87 -8.12
N ASP A 10 7.50 21.17 -8.38
CA ASP A 10 8.24 22.30 -7.83
C ASP A 10 8.26 22.43 -6.29
N ARG A 11 7.88 21.34 -5.60
CA ARG A 11 7.65 21.34 -4.16
C ARG A 11 8.34 20.22 -3.41
N TYR A 12 8.27 18.99 -3.90
CA TYR A 12 8.71 17.80 -3.14
C TYR A 12 10.06 17.31 -3.66
N GLU A 13 11.11 17.51 -2.88
CA GLU A 13 12.45 17.03 -3.19
C GLU A 13 12.59 15.56 -2.77
N LEU A 14 12.84 14.66 -3.72
CA LEU A 14 13.03 13.24 -3.46
C LEU A 14 14.35 13.00 -2.74
N LEU A 15 14.32 12.34 -1.58
CA LEU A 15 15.51 12.09 -0.75
C LEU A 15 15.99 10.65 -0.88
N LYS A 16 15.10 9.69 -0.66
CA LYS A 16 15.41 8.26 -0.62
C LYS A 16 14.22 7.45 -1.11
N GLN A 17 14.46 6.48 -1.98
CA GLN A 17 13.43 5.52 -2.35
C GLN A 17 13.12 4.60 -1.16
N LEU A 18 11.84 4.53 -0.77
CA LEU A 18 11.34 3.71 0.32
C LEU A 18 10.81 2.36 -0.19
N GLY A 19 10.25 2.35 -1.41
CA GLY A 19 9.73 1.14 -2.02
C GLY A 19 9.49 1.32 -3.51
N ARG A 20 9.45 0.19 -4.21
CA ARG A 20 9.12 0.13 -5.64
C ARG A 20 8.17 -1.02 -5.88
N GLY A 21 6.99 -0.70 -6.38
CA GLY A 21 6.04 -1.68 -6.88
C GLY A 21 6.09 -1.80 -8.39
N GLY A 22 5.35 -2.75 -8.94
CA GLY A 22 5.27 -2.92 -10.39
C GLY A 22 4.69 -1.71 -11.15
N PHE A 23 4.07 -0.77 -10.44
CA PHE A 23 3.37 0.35 -11.07
C PHE A 23 3.59 1.69 -10.36
N SER A 24 4.25 1.71 -9.22
CA SER A 24 4.48 2.92 -8.45
C SER A 24 5.82 2.88 -7.73
N GLU A 25 6.34 4.06 -7.44
CA GLU A 25 7.48 4.24 -6.56
C GLU A 25 7.04 5.05 -5.35
N VAL A 26 7.55 4.69 -4.17
CA VAL A 26 7.37 5.43 -2.92
C VAL A 26 8.70 6.01 -2.50
N TRP A 27 8.71 7.31 -2.25
CA TRP A 27 9.90 8.06 -1.88
C TRP A 27 9.71 8.80 -0.56
N LEU A 28 10.74 8.83 0.25
CA LEU A 28 10.88 9.86 1.27
C LEU A 28 11.19 11.17 0.55
N ALA A 29 10.42 12.20 0.82
CA ALA A 29 10.62 13.53 0.23
C ALA A 29 10.60 14.64 1.29
N GLN A 30 11.28 15.74 0.99
CA GLN A 30 11.18 16.99 1.73
C GLN A 30 10.14 17.88 1.07
N ASP A 31 9.10 18.26 1.77
CA ASP A 31 8.19 19.31 1.34
C ASP A 31 8.87 20.65 1.54
N LYS A 32 9.32 21.30 0.49
CA LYS A 32 10.05 22.58 0.53
C LYS A 32 9.21 23.76 1.00
N LEU A 33 7.89 23.62 0.99
CA LEU A 33 6.98 24.68 1.46
C LEU A 33 6.82 24.67 2.98
N THR A 34 6.71 23.47 3.56
CA THR A 34 6.42 23.29 4.99
C THR A 34 7.65 22.86 5.81
N ASP A 35 8.75 22.51 5.13
CA ASP A 35 9.97 21.92 5.70
C ASP A 35 9.71 20.61 6.49
N VAL A 36 8.72 19.83 6.06
CA VAL A 36 8.33 18.56 6.68
C VAL A 36 8.70 17.39 5.76
N LYS A 37 9.18 16.30 6.34
CA LYS A 37 9.37 15.04 5.62
C LYS A 37 8.04 14.33 5.42
N VAL A 38 7.79 13.91 4.18
CA VAL A 38 6.58 13.19 3.75
C VAL A 38 6.97 11.94 2.99
N ALA A 39 6.05 10.99 2.87
CA ALA A 39 6.14 9.95 1.85
C ALA A 39 5.36 10.39 0.61
N ILE A 40 5.98 10.33 -0.56
CA ILE A 40 5.33 10.59 -1.83
C ILE A 40 5.25 9.29 -2.61
N LYS A 41 4.03 8.88 -2.98
CA LYS A 41 3.78 7.72 -3.83
C LYS A 41 3.42 8.20 -5.22
N ILE A 42 4.27 7.84 -6.20
CA ILE A 42 4.16 8.30 -7.59
C ILE A 42 3.79 7.10 -8.46
N TYR A 43 2.75 7.24 -9.26
CA TYR A 43 2.23 6.20 -10.15
C TYR A 43 2.71 6.39 -11.59
N ALA A 44 2.93 5.29 -12.29
CA ALA A 44 3.49 5.25 -13.64
C ALA A 44 4.79 6.09 -13.81
N PRO A 45 5.79 5.93 -12.91
CA PRO A 45 6.98 6.76 -12.91
C PRO A 45 7.73 6.66 -14.24
N GLY A 46 8.05 7.82 -14.85
CA GLY A 46 8.78 7.92 -16.11
C GLY A 46 7.98 7.61 -17.37
N MET A 47 6.72 7.15 -17.27
CA MET A 47 5.85 6.86 -18.41
C MET A 47 4.61 7.76 -18.44
N GLY A 48 4.07 8.07 -17.27
CA GLY A 48 2.80 8.77 -17.13
C GLY A 48 1.60 7.93 -17.57
N LEU A 49 0.41 8.48 -17.36
CA LEU A 49 -0.86 7.90 -17.80
C LEU A 49 -1.45 8.71 -18.94
N ASP A 50 -2.22 8.08 -19.81
CA ASP A 50 -3.10 8.77 -20.75
C ASP A 50 -4.30 9.42 -20.01
N ASP A 51 -5.10 10.21 -20.71
CA ASP A 51 -6.23 10.93 -20.10
C ASP A 51 -7.27 9.98 -19.50
N ALA A 52 -7.47 8.81 -20.12
CA ALA A 52 -8.38 7.79 -19.61
C ALA A 52 -7.83 7.17 -18.31
N GLY A 53 -6.53 6.91 -18.24
CA GLY A 53 -5.85 6.39 -17.05
C GLY A 53 -5.88 7.39 -15.90
N ILE A 54 -5.63 8.68 -16.17
CA ILE A 54 -5.72 9.74 -15.15
C ILE A 54 -7.16 9.87 -14.64
N SER A 55 -8.15 9.87 -15.54
CA SER A 55 -9.55 9.96 -15.16
C SER A 55 -9.99 8.78 -14.29
N LEU A 56 -9.62 7.54 -14.68
CA LEU A 56 -9.90 6.34 -13.91
C LEU A 56 -9.22 6.39 -12.53
N PHE A 57 -7.96 6.81 -12.48
CA PHE A 57 -7.23 6.95 -11.22
C PHE A 57 -7.92 7.95 -10.29
N THR A 58 -8.28 9.13 -10.81
CA THR A 58 -8.97 10.17 -10.03
C THR A 58 -10.32 9.71 -9.51
N GLN A 59 -11.09 9.00 -10.34
CA GLN A 59 -12.39 8.44 -9.93
C GLN A 59 -12.27 7.45 -8.79
N GLU A 60 -11.35 6.50 -8.91
CA GLU A 60 -11.15 5.47 -7.87
C GLU A 60 -10.55 6.08 -6.60
N PHE A 61 -9.65 7.06 -6.75
CA PHE A 61 -9.05 7.73 -5.61
C PHE A 61 -10.08 8.56 -4.84
N SER A 62 -10.98 9.26 -5.53
CA SER A 62 -12.04 10.05 -4.88
C SER A 62 -12.95 9.23 -3.98
N LEU A 63 -13.14 7.93 -4.29
CA LEU A 63 -13.96 7.02 -3.47
C LEU A 63 -13.34 6.72 -2.09
N VAL A 64 -12.04 6.87 -1.97
CA VAL A 64 -11.29 6.52 -0.74
C VAL A 64 -10.66 7.72 -0.06
N PHE A 65 -10.64 8.88 -0.71
CA PHE A 65 -10.02 10.09 -0.18
C PHE A 65 -10.60 10.53 1.17
N ASP A 66 -11.91 10.36 1.36
CA ASP A 66 -12.59 10.74 2.61
C ASP A 66 -12.57 9.62 3.68
N MET A 67 -11.92 8.48 3.39
CA MET A 67 -11.83 7.38 4.35
C MET A 67 -10.79 7.69 5.42
N ASN A 68 -11.26 8.09 6.60
CA ASN A 68 -10.40 8.42 7.74
C ASN A 68 -10.65 7.44 8.89
N HIS A 69 -9.60 6.74 9.32
CA HIS A 69 -9.58 5.84 10.46
C HIS A 69 -8.19 5.76 11.06
N THR A 70 -8.08 5.58 12.37
CA THR A 70 -6.81 5.54 13.10
C THR A 70 -5.82 4.51 12.55
N ASN A 71 -6.32 3.39 12.05
CA ASN A 71 -5.51 2.28 11.52
C ASN A 71 -5.44 2.26 9.99
N LEU A 72 -5.75 3.38 9.33
CA LEU A 72 -5.55 3.58 7.90
C LEU A 72 -4.59 4.74 7.65
N LEU A 73 -3.56 4.51 6.84
CA LEU A 73 -2.64 5.58 6.44
C LEU A 73 -3.30 6.41 5.33
N HIS A 74 -3.91 7.52 5.75
CA HIS A 74 -4.69 8.38 4.89
C HIS A 74 -3.79 9.37 4.14
N PRO A 75 -3.92 9.51 2.79
CA PRO A 75 -3.24 10.55 2.03
C PRO A 75 -3.70 11.95 2.46
N THR A 76 -2.76 12.87 2.61
CA THR A 76 -3.04 14.27 2.96
C THR A 76 -3.23 15.16 1.75
N TYR A 77 -2.72 14.73 0.59
CA TYR A 77 -2.81 15.48 -0.67
C TYR A 77 -2.69 14.53 -1.86
N TYR A 78 -3.30 14.94 -2.96
CA TYR A 78 -3.28 14.26 -4.26
C TYR A 78 -3.15 15.28 -5.38
N ASP A 79 -2.34 14.96 -6.40
CA ASP A 79 -2.24 15.74 -7.62
C ASP A 79 -1.62 14.90 -8.75
N CYS A 80 -1.42 15.49 -9.91
CA CYS A 80 -0.79 14.88 -11.07
C CYS A 80 0.34 15.79 -11.59
N TRP A 81 1.55 15.24 -11.70
CA TRP A 81 2.72 15.92 -12.23
C TRP A 81 3.25 15.17 -13.47
N GLU A 82 3.38 15.87 -14.59
CA GLU A 82 3.83 15.25 -15.86
C GLU A 82 3.09 13.96 -16.21
N ARG A 83 1.76 13.95 -16.06
CA ARG A 83 0.89 12.79 -16.27
C ARG A 83 1.11 11.62 -15.29
N MET A 84 1.87 11.82 -14.24
CA MET A 84 2.10 10.87 -13.14
C MET A 84 1.26 11.30 -11.94
N PRO A 85 0.15 10.60 -11.62
CA PRO A 85 -0.57 10.83 -10.38
C PRO A 85 0.34 10.57 -9.18
N TYR A 86 0.23 11.38 -8.13
CA TYR A 86 0.97 11.17 -6.91
C TYR A 86 0.13 11.46 -5.66
N LEU A 87 0.46 10.77 -4.58
CA LEU A 87 -0.14 10.94 -3.26
C LEU A 87 0.92 11.39 -2.27
N ILE A 88 0.54 12.32 -1.39
CA ILE A 88 1.34 12.67 -0.23
C ILE A 88 0.75 11.98 0.99
N LEU A 89 1.59 11.25 1.70
CA LEU A 89 1.25 10.44 2.87
C LEU A 89 2.11 10.90 4.05
N PRO A 90 1.63 10.79 5.29
CA PRO A 90 2.49 10.92 6.45
C PRO A 90 3.67 9.95 6.37
N PHE A 91 4.86 10.43 6.68
CA PHE A 91 6.03 9.55 6.72
C PHE A 91 6.08 8.78 8.04
N CYS A 92 5.96 7.46 7.97
CA CYS A 92 6.11 6.57 9.11
C CYS A 92 7.59 6.21 9.29
N LYS A 93 8.28 6.85 10.23
CA LYS A 93 9.72 6.64 10.45
C LYS A 93 10.07 5.24 10.98
N ASN A 94 9.10 4.57 11.62
CA ASN A 94 9.27 3.21 12.16
C ASN A 94 9.15 2.13 11.06
N GLY A 95 8.91 2.52 9.80
CA GLY A 95 8.88 1.63 8.65
C GLY A 95 7.64 0.75 8.59
N SER A 96 7.75 -0.39 7.90
CA SER A 96 6.70 -1.39 7.74
C SER A 96 6.91 -2.57 8.69
N ALA A 97 5.86 -3.39 8.87
CA ALA A 97 5.95 -4.66 9.58
C ALA A 97 6.96 -5.62 8.90
N PHE A 98 7.13 -5.53 7.58
CA PHE A 98 8.18 -6.26 6.86
C PHE A 98 9.58 -5.80 7.26
N GLN A 99 9.83 -4.49 7.34
CA GLN A 99 11.12 -3.96 7.81
C GLN A 99 11.38 -4.41 9.26
N TYR A 100 10.37 -4.32 10.11
CA TYR A 100 10.48 -4.78 11.50
C TYR A 100 10.84 -6.28 11.57
N LEU A 101 10.20 -7.13 10.75
CA LEU A 101 10.50 -8.56 10.64
C LEU A 101 11.95 -8.78 10.19
N THR A 102 12.41 -8.04 9.18
CA THR A 102 13.79 -8.14 8.66
C THR A 102 14.83 -7.80 9.74
N ASP A 103 14.54 -6.78 10.55
CA ASP A 103 15.47 -6.31 11.58
C ASP A 103 15.46 -7.20 12.84
N ASN A 104 14.33 -7.87 13.14
CA ASN A 104 14.11 -8.61 14.39
C ASN A 104 13.85 -10.12 14.21
N ASN A 105 13.77 -10.61 12.97
CA ASN A 105 13.44 -11.99 12.54
C ASN A 105 12.00 -12.44 12.83
N ARG A 106 11.32 -11.90 13.82
CA ARG A 106 9.92 -12.17 14.16
C ARG A 106 9.40 -11.11 15.13
N ILE A 107 8.08 -11.01 15.23
CA ILE A 107 7.43 -10.18 16.24
C ILE A 107 7.17 -10.98 17.52
N THR A 108 7.04 -10.29 18.64
CA THR A 108 6.63 -10.89 19.91
C THR A 108 5.13 -11.20 19.90
N GLU A 109 4.68 -12.09 20.80
CA GLU A 109 3.26 -12.40 20.95
C GLU A 109 2.44 -11.14 21.29
N THR A 110 2.94 -10.28 22.16
CA THR A 110 2.28 -9.04 22.54
C THR A 110 2.13 -8.08 21.35
N GLU A 111 3.18 -7.89 20.55
CA GLU A 111 3.15 -7.07 19.36
C GLU A 111 2.22 -7.66 18.30
N SER A 112 2.17 -9.00 18.18
CA SER A 112 1.28 -9.67 17.25
C SER A 112 -0.20 -9.40 17.57
N TRP A 113 -0.58 -9.36 18.85
CA TRP A 113 -1.92 -8.97 19.27
C TRP A 113 -2.26 -7.53 18.95
N HIS A 114 -1.32 -6.59 19.16
CA HIS A 114 -1.53 -5.20 18.80
C HIS A 114 -1.70 -5.02 17.28
N LEU A 115 -0.83 -5.69 16.50
CA LEU A 115 -0.93 -5.66 15.04
C LEU A 115 -2.25 -6.26 14.55
N LEU A 116 -2.61 -7.44 15.06
CA LEU A 116 -3.87 -8.11 14.70
C LEU A 116 -5.08 -7.22 15.01
N HIS A 117 -5.12 -6.63 16.20
CA HIS A 117 -6.19 -5.72 16.61
C HIS A 117 -6.27 -4.50 15.68
N ASP A 118 -5.17 -3.79 15.51
CA ASP A 118 -5.12 -2.55 14.73
C ASP A 118 -5.50 -2.78 13.26
N VAL A 119 -4.97 -3.85 12.64
CA VAL A 119 -5.29 -4.18 11.25
C VAL A 119 -6.74 -4.64 11.11
N ALA A 120 -7.26 -5.44 12.07
CA ALA A 120 -8.65 -5.87 12.06
C ALA A 120 -9.63 -4.69 12.17
N GLU A 121 -9.35 -3.69 13.02
CA GLU A 121 -10.16 -2.46 13.12
C GLU A 121 -10.15 -1.66 11.81
N GLY A 122 -8.98 -1.51 11.18
CA GLY A 122 -8.86 -0.87 9.86
C GLY A 122 -9.66 -1.61 8.77
N LEU A 123 -9.57 -2.94 8.73
CA LEU A 123 -10.35 -3.77 7.79
C LEU A 123 -11.86 -3.71 8.08
N ALA A 124 -12.25 -3.75 9.35
CA ALA A 124 -13.67 -3.62 9.74
C ALA A 124 -14.27 -2.30 9.24
N TYR A 125 -13.51 -1.20 9.36
CA TYR A 125 -13.90 0.10 8.82
C TYR A 125 -14.07 0.08 7.30
N LEU A 126 -13.14 -0.52 6.54
CA LEU A 126 -13.22 -0.63 5.09
C LEU A 126 -14.40 -1.52 4.64
N HIS A 127 -14.58 -2.65 5.29
CA HIS A 127 -15.63 -3.62 4.97
C HIS A 127 -17.04 -3.10 5.32
N ALA A 128 -17.17 -2.18 6.28
CA ALA A 128 -18.43 -1.54 6.64
C ALA A 128 -18.91 -0.47 5.65
N LYS A 129 -18.10 -0.11 4.65
CA LYS A 129 -18.49 0.85 3.60
C LYS A 129 -19.56 0.25 2.68
N THR A 130 -20.30 1.13 2.01
CA THR A 130 -21.31 0.73 1.02
C THR A 130 -20.98 1.37 -0.33
N PRO A 131 -20.50 0.61 -1.33
CA PRO A 131 -20.15 -0.82 -1.25
C PRO A 131 -18.91 -1.08 -0.38
N PRO A 132 -18.72 -2.33 0.12
CA PRO A 132 -17.54 -2.69 0.89
C PRO A 132 -16.25 -2.45 0.10
N VAL A 133 -15.25 -1.87 0.76
CA VAL A 133 -13.90 -1.72 0.20
C VAL A 133 -13.05 -2.91 0.63
N ILE A 134 -12.64 -3.73 -0.34
CA ILE A 134 -11.78 -4.89 -0.12
C ILE A 134 -10.36 -4.47 -0.46
N HIS A 135 -9.42 -4.68 0.46
CA HIS A 135 -8.03 -4.23 0.32
C HIS A 135 -7.26 -5.04 -0.74
N GLN A 136 -7.36 -6.36 -0.72
CA GLN A 136 -6.80 -7.32 -1.68
C GLN A 136 -5.27 -7.48 -1.69
N ASP A 137 -4.54 -6.76 -0.84
CA ASP A 137 -3.07 -6.83 -0.77
C ASP A 137 -2.57 -6.61 0.67
N ILE A 138 -3.23 -7.24 1.64
CA ILE A 138 -2.75 -7.25 3.04
C ILE A 138 -1.52 -8.13 3.12
N LYS A 139 -0.40 -7.53 3.55
CA LYS A 139 0.90 -8.17 3.75
C LYS A 139 1.79 -7.29 4.63
N PRO A 140 2.91 -7.80 5.17
CA PRO A 140 3.77 -7.03 6.06
C PRO A 140 4.28 -5.70 5.47
N ASP A 141 4.51 -5.63 4.15
CA ASP A 141 4.94 -4.41 3.45
C ASP A 141 3.89 -3.28 3.52
N ASN A 142 2.61 -3.65 3.53
CA ASN A 142 1.48 -2.72 3.48
C ASN A 142 0.89 -2.41 4.86
N ILE A 143 1.61 -2.77 5.93
CA ILE A 143 1.29 -2.41 7.31
C ILE A 143 2.43 -1.55 7.84
N LEU A 144 2.18 -0.26 8.01
CA LEU A 144 3.18 0.70 8.50
C LEU A 144 3.02 0.92 10.01
N ILE A 145 4.12 1.31 10.65
CA ILE A 145 4.16 1.59 12.08
C ILE A 145 4.35 3.10 12.26
N ASN A 146 3.35 3.76 12.82
CA ASN A 146 3.42 5.20 13.04
C ASN A 146 4.29 5.58 14.26
N ASP A 147 4.44 6.87 14.51
CA ASP A 147 5.25 7.39 15.61
C ASP A 147 4.73 7.04 17.01
N GLU A 148 3.46 6.63 17.12
CA GLU A 148 2.81 6.17 18.34
C GLU A 148 2.86 4.64 18.50
N ASN A 149 3.61 3.94 17.63
CA ASN A 149 3.69 2.47 17.52
C ASN A 149 2.34 1.80 17.21
N LYS A 150 1.43 2.49 16.52
CA LYS A 150 0.20 1.91 15.99
C LYS A 150 0.43 1.37 14.58
N TYR A 151 -0.23 0.26 14.30
CA TYR A 151 -0.19 -0.35 12.98
C TYR A 151 -1.26 0.26 12.07
N MET A 152 -0.86 0.67 10.89
CA MET A 152 -1.70 1.36 9.92
C MET A 152 -1.65 0.65 8.57
N ILE A 153 -2.80 0.32 8.02
CA ILE A 153 -2.92 -0.23 6.66
C ILE A 153 -2.65 0.90 5.65
N THR A 154 -1.76 0.66 4.70
CA THR A 154 -1.53 1.54 3.54
C THR A 154 -2.00 0.87 2.26
N ASP A 155 -2.11 1.64 1.17
CA ASP A 155 -2.49 1.17 -0.17
C ASP A 155 -3.91 0.62 -0.31
N PHE A 156 -4.82 0.98 0.61
CA PHE A 156 -6.23 0.69 0.48
C PHE A 156 -6.88 1.55 -0.62
N GLY A 157 -7.90 0.99 -1.27
CA GLY A 157 -8.81 1.73 -2.14
C GLY A 157 -8.38 2.01 -3.57
N ILE A 158 -7.11 1.81 -3.94
CA ILE A 158 -6.76 1.79 -5.36
C ILE A 158 -7.08 0.39 -5.87
N SER A 159 -8.23 0.27 -6.50
CA SER A 159 -8.82 -1.02 -6.82
C SER A 159 -7.87 -1.90 -7.62
N ALA A 160 -8.00 -3.22 -7.42
CA ALA A 160 -7.31 -4.21 -8.23
C ALA A 160 -7.57 -4.01 -9.73
N ARG A 161 -8.67 -3.36 -10.08
CA ARG A 161 -9.04 -2.99 -11.45
C ARG A 161 -8.06 -1.98 -12.04
N ILE A 162 -7.73 -0.90 -11.31
CA ILE A 162 -6.69 0.04 -11.73
C ILE A 162 -5.35 -0.68 -11.80
N ARG A 163 -4.98 -1.38 -10.73
CA ARG A 163 -3.72 -2.15 -10.71
C ARG A 163 -3.62 -3.12 -11.90
N SER A 164 -4.68 -3.84 -12.23
CA SER A 164 -4.68 -4.77 -13.36
C SER A 164 -4.68 -4.09 -14.72
N THR A 165 -5.39 -2.96 -14.88
CA THR A 165 -5.41 -2.18 -16.11
C THR A 165 -4.05 -1.56 -16.39
N LEU A 166 -3.44 -1.00 -15.35
CA LEU A 166 -2.14 -0.34 -15.45
C LEU A 166 -1.00 -1.36 -15.67
N ARG A 167 -1.07 -2.56 -15.03
CA ARG A 167 -0.12 -3.67 -15.27
C ARG A 167 -0.22 -4.22 -16.69
N ARG A 168 -1.43 -4.37 -17.23
CA ARG A 168 -1.66 -4.84 -18.60
C ARG A 168 -1.01 -3.93 -19.63
N ASN A 169 -1.09 -2.62 -19.43
CA ASN A 169 -0.47 -1.63 -20.31
C ASN A 169 1.06 -1.66 -20.26
N GLN A 170 1.66 -2.28 -19.24
CA GLN A 170 3.10 -2.40 -19.05
C GLN A 170 3.67 -3.78 -19.36
N GLY A 171 2.84 -4.77 -19.72
CA GLY A 171 3.30 -6.14 -20.01
C GLY A 171 3.90 -6.86 -18.80
N GLN A 172 3.58 -6.42 -17.57
CA GLN A 172 4.11 -7.02 -16.35
C GLN A 172 3.15 -8.08 -15.80
N GLU A 173 3.64 -9.30 -15.67
CA GLU A 173 2.98 -10.37 -14.92
C GLU A 173 3.06 -10.10 -13.41
N SER A 174 2.11 -10.67 -12.64
CA SER A 174 2.06 -10.53 -11.20
C SER A 174 3.37 -10.99 -10.56
N SER A 175 4.00 -10.16 -9.73
CA SER A 175 5.15 -10.57 -8.93
C SER A 175 4.74 -11.69 -7.95
N GLY A 176 5.48 -12.80 -7.94
CA GLY A 176 5.18 -14.01 -7.15
C GLY A 176 5.01 -13.78 -5.64
N GLY A 177 5.62 -12.71 -5.07
CA GLY A 177 5.56 -12.42 -3.63
C GLY A 177 4.15 -12.17 -3.06
N THR A 178 3.24 -11.60 -3.84
CA THR A 178 1.85 -11.35 -3.38
C THR A 178 1.00 -12.63 -3.33
N LEU A 179 1.35 -13.68 -4.09
CA LEU A 179 0.58 -14.92 -4.16
C LEU A 179 0.52 -15.66 -2.81
N ALA A 180 1.58 -15.58 -2.00
CA ALA A 180 1.67 -16.24 -0.71
C ALA A 180 0.59 -15.79 0.30
N TYR A 181 -0.01 -14.62 0.10
CA TYR A 181 -1.05 -14.06 0.98
C TYR A 181 -2.46 -14.18 0.38
N MET A 182 -2.59 -14.67 -0.85
CA MET A 182 -3.91 -14.76 -1.51
C MET A 182 -4.73 -15.93 -1.01
N GLY A 183 -6.01 -15.66 -0.73
CA GLY A 183 -6.98 -16.70 -0.39
C GLY A 183 -7.31 -17.62 -1.57
N PRO A 184 -7.78 -18.86 -1.28
CA PRO A 184 -8.05 -19.88 -2.30
C PRO A 184 -9.12 -19.45 -3.31
N GLU A 185 -10.05 -18.59 -2.94
CA GLU A 185 -11.08 -18.04 -3.83
C GLU A 185 -10.51 -17.20 -4.99
N ARG A 186 -9.25 -16.79 -4.88
CA ARG A 186 -8.55 -16.01 -5.91
C ARG A 186 -7.95 -16.86 -7.02
N PHE A 187 -7.95 -18.19 -6.87
CA PHE A 187 -7.39 -19.17 -7.82
C PHE A 187 -8.47 -19.98 -8.54
N GLY A 188 -9.75 -19.75 -8.26
CA GLY A 188 -10.87 -20.44 -8.88
C GLY A 188 -11.19 -19.98 -10.31
N PRO A 189 -12.17 -20.61 -10.97
CA PRO A 189 -12.57 -20.27 -12.34
C PRO A 189 -13.22 -18.89 -12.47
N SER A 190 -13.66 -18.29 -11.38
CA SER A 190 -14.20 -16.93 -11.30
C SER A 190 -13.56 -16.19 -10.12
N PRO A 191 -12.28 -15.83 -10.22
CA PRO A 191 -11.56 -15.24 -9.12
C PRO A 191 -12.13 -13.86 -8.81
N ALA A 192 -12.70 -13.69 -7.62
CA ALA A 192 -13.23 -12.41 -7.15
C ALA A 192 -12.78 -12.16 -5.71
N PRO A 193 -12.32 -10.95 -5.39
CA PRO A 193 -12.02 -10.59 -4.02
C PRO A 193 -13.32 -10.44 -3.22
N ILE A 194 -13.32 -10.98 -2.02
CA ILE A 194 -14.38 -10.85 -1.03
C ILE A 194 -13.80 -10.38 0.30
N MET A 195 -14.61 -9.95 1.24
CA MET A 195 -14.10 -9.51 2.56
C MET A 195 -13.25 -10.59 3.24
N ALA A 196 -13.64 -11.87 3.09
CA ALA A 196 -12.85 -12.98 3.63
C ALA A 196 -11.45 -13.11 3.01
N SER A 197 -11.22 -12.59 1.81
CA SER A 197 -9.89 -12.57 1.19
C SER A 197 -8.89 -11.73 2.00
N ASP A 198 -9.32 -10.59 2.54
CA ASP A 198 -8.47 -9.75 3.40
C ASP A 198 -8.18 -10.44 4.75
N ILE A 199 -9.15 -11.19 5.29
CA ILE A 199 -8.98 -11.95 6.53
C ILE A 199 -7.99 -13.10 6.33
N TRP A 200 -8.07 -13.80 5.19
CA TRP A 200 -7.06 -14.80 4.82
C TRP A 200 -5.67 -14.19 4.74
N SER A 201 -5.53 -13.07 4.02
CA SER A 201 -4.26 -12.36 3.86
C SER A 201 -3.70 -11.87 5.20
N LEU A 202 -4.56 -11.42 6.12
CA LEU A 202 -4.17 -11.10 7.50
C LEU A 202 -3.64 -12.31 8.24
N GLY A 203 -4.31 -13.48 8.13
CA GLY A 203 -3.83 -14.73 8.71
C GLY A 203 -2.45 -15.15 8.17
N ALA A 204 -2.25 -15.05 6.84
CA ALA A 204 -0.96 -15.32 6.21
C ALA A 204 0.14 -14.35 6.66
N THR A 205 -0.21 -13.07 6.79
CA THR A 205 0.68 -12.01 7.33
C THR A 205 1.09 -12.32 8.77
N MET A 206 0.13 -12.70 9.63
CA MET A 206 0.41 -13.06 11.02
C MET A 206 1.31 -14.29 11.13
N TYR A 207 1.06 -15.30 10.28
CA TYR A 207 1.91 -16.49 10.22
C TYR A 207 3.37 -16.12 9.93
N GLU A 208 3.61 -15.31 8.89
CA GLU A 208 4.95 -14.88 8.53
C GLU A 208 5.62 -14.07 9.64
N LEU A 209 4.92 -13.09 10.22
CA LEU A 209 5.48 -12.25 11.29
C LEU A 209 5.88 -13.04 12.53
N LEU A 210 5.16 -14.13 12.85
CA LEU A 210 5.44 -14.99 14.00
C LEU A 210 6.52 -16.05 13.71
N THR A 211 6.60 -16.54 12.47
CA THR A 211 7.51 -17.64 12.09
C THR A 211 8.77 -17.17 11.37
N GLY A 212 8.75 -15.96 10.79
CA GLY A 212 9.81 -15.43 9.94
C GLY A 212 9.74 -15.87 8.48
N MET A 213 8.70 -16.63 8.09
CA MET A 213 8.54 -17.16 6.72
C MET A 213 7.07 -17.14 6.30
N PRO A 214 6.77 -16.85 5.01
CA PRO A 214 5.40 -16.91 4.51
C PRO A 214 4.84 -18.34 4.59
N PRO A 215 3.50 -18.53 4.72
CA PRO A 215 2.89 -19.83 5.04
C PRO A 215 3.08 -20.91 3.97
N TYR A 216 3.31 -20.51 2.71
CA TYR A 216 3.39 -21.44 1.57
C TYR A 216 4.76 -21.44 0.88
N GLY A 217 5.77 -20.83 1.53
CA GLY A 217 7.13 -20.73 1.00
C GLY A 217 7.26 -19.78 -0.20
N ASP A 218 8.50 -19.58 -0.62
CA ASP A 218 8.82 -18.91 -1.89
C ASP A 218 8.73 -19.94 -3.01
N HIS A 219 7.62 -20.01 -3.70
CA HIS A 219 7.44 -20.83 -4.91
C HIS A 219 7.27 -19.95 -6.14
#